data_0eb209af07e4fc0b333d2dde2865ad07
#
_entry.id   0eb209af07e4fc0b333d2dde2865ad07
#
_cell.length_a   1.000
_cell.length_b   1.000
_cell.length_c   1.000
_cell.angle_alpha   90.00
_cell.angle_beta   90.00
_cell.angle_gamma   90.00
#
_symmetry.space_group_name_H-M   'P 1'
#
loop_
_entity.id
_entity.type
_entity.pdbx_description
1 polymer ?
#
loop_
_entity_poly.entity_id
_entity_poly.type
_entity_poly.pdbx_seq_one_letter_code
_entity_poly.pdbx_strand_id
1 'polypeptide(L)'
;LVDGLRAEREQGITIDVAYRYFATDKRTFILADTPGHVQYTRNTVTGMSTSQVVVLLIDARHGVVEQTRRHLNVAALLGVRHVVLAVNKIDLVDYDEQVFRDIESEFNQIATRLEITDTTVVPISALKGDNVVERSTTMEWYTGPTVLEVLETVPVATGRADELDFRFPIQYVIREHASDYRGYAGRVKAGSISVGDEVRLPEGRTSTVTQIDTADGPADSAATGDSVTLLLADDVDLARGDLLAGPQRPAATREFDATVVGLTEKDIKPGQMLKLRYGSSLVKARVAAVTRTLDLDGVSDVEGPESVAMNDIAHITIQTQAELPVEDYAARGAVGNFLLID
;
A
#
# COMPACT_ATOMS: atom_id res chain seq x y z
N LEU A 1 -12.18 17.88 14.65
CA LEU A 1 -13.15 16.79 14.63
C LEU A 1 -13.46 16.44 13.19
N VAL A 2 -13.17 15.20 12.80
CA VAL A 2 -13.19 14.73 11.41
C VAL A 2 -14.52 14.05 11.07
N ASP A 3 -15.40 13.91 12.04
CA ASP A 3 -16.65 13.15 11.97
C ASP A 3 -17.59 13.72 10.92
N GLY A 4 -17.46 13.24 9.68
CA GLY A 4 -18.27 13.65 8.53
C GLY A 4 -19.63 12.97 8.51
N LEU A 5 -19.69 11.70 8.94
CA LEU A 5 -20.91 10.90 8.90
C LEU A 5 -21.77 11.11 10.16
N ARG A 6 -23.09 11.13 9.97
CA ARG A 6 -24.03 11.20 11.09
C ARG A 6 -23.87 10.02 12.05
N ALA A 7 -23.65 8.81 11.49
CA ALA A 7 -23.43 7.60 12.27
C ALA A 7 -22.15 7.65 13.13
N GLU A 8 -21.07 8.26 12.65
CA GLU A 8 -19.83 8.45 13.42
C GLU A 8 -20.06 9.35 14.65
N ARG A 9 -20.83 10.43 14.46
CA ARG A 9 -21.17 11.34 15.56
C ARG A 9 -22.10 10.70 16.59
N GLU A 10 -23.02 9.84 16.16
CA GLU A 10 -23.97 9.16 17.04
C GLU A 10 -23.29 8.00 17.81
N GLN A 11 -22.34 7.30 17.19
CA GLN A 11 -21.66 6.15 17.79
C GLN A 11 -20.33 6.50 18.47
N GLY A 12 -19.75 7.66 18.17
CA GLY A 12 -18.46 8.09 18.71
C GLY A 12 -17.26 7.28 18.21
N ILE A 13 -17.39 6.67 17.02
CA ILE A 13 -16.34 5.87 16.37
C ILE A 13 -16.16 6.31 14.93
N THR A 14 -14.94 6.17 14.40
CA THR A 14 -14.65 6.33 12.96
C THR A 14 -15.19 5.13 12.20
N ILE A 15 -15.91 5.36 11.10
CA ILE A 15 -16.52 4.32 10.25
C ILE A 15 -15.83 4.28 8.90
N ASP A 16 -15.61 5.44 8.28
CA ASP A 16 -15.02 5.56 6.95
C ASP A 16 -13.65 6.25 7.01
N VAL A 17 -12.90 6.18 5.90
CA VAL A 17 -11.60 6.85 5.80
C VAL A 17 -11.82 8.35 5.56
N ALA A 18 -11.28 9.17 6.44
CA ALA A 18 -11.31 10.62 6.29
C ALA A 18 -9.89 11.16 6.04
N TYR A 19 -9.76 12.02 5.03
CA TYR A 19 -8.48 12.61 4.67
C TYR A 19 -8.37 14.06 5.14
N ARG A 20 -7.25 14.39 5.77
CA ARG A 20 -6.90 15.75 6.17
C ARG A 20 -5.53 16.12 5.66
N TYR A 21 -5.38 17.40 5.35
CA TYR A 21 -4.13 17.96 4.86
C TYR A 21 -3.58 18.94 5.90
N PHE A 22 -2.31 18.82 6.21
CA PHE A 22 -1.59 19.81 7.00
C PHE A 22 -0.13 19.88 6.55
N ALA A 23 0.54 20.95 6.90
CA ALA A 23 1.94 21.17 6.56
C ALA A 23 2.69 21.77 7.75
N THR A 24 3.97 21.43 7.81
CA THR A 24 4.97 22.13 8.61
C THR A 24 5.96 22.79 7.66
N ASP A 25 6.92 23.54 8.18
CA ASP A 25 7.98 24.13 7.36
C ASP A 25 8.85 23.07 6.66
N LYS A 26 8.84 21.83 7.15
CA LYS A 26 9.66 20.72 6.63
C LYS A 26 8.93 19.80 5.65
N ARG A 27 7.61 19.60 5.84
CA ARG A 27 6.88 18.59 5.09
C ARG A 27 5.37 18.87 5.01
N THR A 28 4.76 18.51 3.88
CA THR A 28 3.31 18.44 3.72
C THR A 28 2.82 17.02 3.97
N PHE A 29 1.71 16.88 4.67
CA PHE A 29 1.14 15.62 5.09
C PHE A 29 -0.29 15.45 4.58
N ILE A 30 -0.62 14.21 4.21
CA ILE A 30 -1.98 13.74 4.01
C ILE A 30 -2.24 12.73 5.13
N LEU A 31 -3.08 13.10 6.08
CA LEU A 31 -3.51 12.23 7.16
C LEU A 31 -4.75 11.46 6.71
N ALA A 32 -4.68 10.13 6.68
CA ALA A 32 -5.82 9.25 6.52
C ALA A 32 -6.25 8.75 7.90
N ASP A 33 -7.36 9.26 8.42
CA ASP A 33 -7.97 8.77 9.65
C ASP A 33 -8.81 7.55 9.32
N THR A 34 -8.45 6.39 9.89
CA THR A 34 -9.04 5.09 9.57
C THR A 34 -9.71 4.48 10.79
N PRO A 35 -10.83 3.76 10.61
CA PRO A 35 -11.49 3.10 11.72
C PRO A 35 -10.62 2.00 12.34
N GLY A 36 -10.71 1.86 13.67
CA GLY A 36 -10.01 0.82 14.42
C GLY A 36 -10.80 -0.48 14.62
N HIS A 37 -12.11 -0.52 14.38
CA HIS A 37 -12.95 -1.68 14.65
C HIS A 37 -12.83 -2.77 13.56
N VAL A 38 -12.87 -4.03 13.99
CA VAL A 38 -12.75 -5.21 13.11
C VAL A 38 -13.73 -5.17 11.94
N GLN A 39 -14.98 -4.79 12.18
CA GLN A 39 -16.02 -4.70 11.17
C GLN A 39 -15.75 -3.68 10.05
N TYR A 40 -14.75 -2.82 10.23
CA TYR A 40 -14.33 -1.81 9.25
C TYR A 40 -12.91 -2.05 8.72
N THR A 41 -12.37 -3.27 8.86
CA THR A 41 -11.00 -3.63 8.40
C THR A 41 -10.78 -3.25 6.94
N ARG A 42 -11.79 -3.36 6.07
CA ARG A 42 -11.70 -2.92 4.66
C ARG A 42 -11.28 -1.45 4.52
N ASN A 43 -11.80 -0.58 5.37
CA ASN A 43 -11.51 0.86 5.34
C ASN A 43 -10.09 1.12 5.88
N THR A 44 -9.68 0.37 6.91
CA THR A 44 -8.31 0.39 7.43
C THR A 44 -7.32 -0.06 6.37
N VAL A 45 -7.58 -1.16 5.67
CA VAL A 45 -6.75 -1.64 4.54
C VAL A 45 -6.68 -0.59 3.45
N THR A 46 -7.80 0.04 3.09
CA THR A 46 -7.85 1.08 2.06
C THR A 46 -6.96 2.28 2.43
N GLY A 47 -7.05 2.78 3.65
CA GLY A 47 -6.21 3.88 4.11
C GLY A 47 -4.73 3.50 4.19
N MET A 48 -4.41 2.33 4.75
CA MET A 48 -3.04 1.86 4.88
C MET A 48 -2.38 1.59 3.52
N SER A 49 -3.12 1.11 2.51
CA SER A 49 -2.58 0.77 1.19
C SER A 49 -1.92 1.94 0.46
N THR A 50 -2.35 3.15 0.77
CA THR A 50 -1.81 4.39 0.19
C THR A 50 -0.87 5.15 1.13
N SER A 51 -0.78 4.74 2.41
CA SER A 51 -0.01 5.45 3.44
C SER A 51 1.46 5.04 3.43
N GLN A 52 2.36 5.97 3.62
CA GLN A 52 3.81 5.73 3.72
C GLN A 52 4.25 5.43 5.14
N VAL A 53 3.52 5.94 6.12
CA VAL A 53 3.71 5.75 7.55
C VAL A 53 2.38 5.36 8.17
N VAL A 54 2.38 4.42 9.07
CA VAL A 54 1.22 4.06 9.89
C VAL A 54 1.47 4.47 11.31
N VAL A 55 0.55 5.24 11.89
CA VAL A 55 0.55 5.58 13.31
C VAL A 55 -0.54 4.75 14.00
N LEU A 56 -0.14 3.82 14.85
CA LEU A 56 -1.04 3.03 15.66
C LEU A 56 -1.17 3.68 17.05
N LEU A 57 -2.40 3.88 17.50
CA LEU A 57 -2.67 4.38 18.84
C LEU A 57 -3.14 3.23 19.72
N ILE A 58 -2.54 3.12 20.90
CA ILE A 58 -2.99 2.20 21.95
C ILE A 58 -3.22 2.95 23.25
N ASP A 59 -4.08 2.40 24.09
CA ASP A 59 -4.32 2.92 25.44
C ASP A 59 -3.30 2.28 26.41
N ALA A 60 -2.50 3.10 27.07
CA ALA A 60 -1.46 2.63 27.99
C ALA A 60 -1.98 1.70 29.10
N ARG A 61 -3.25 1.83 29.48
CA ARG A 61 -3.89 0.95 30.49
C ARG A 61 -4.14 -0.47 30.02
N HIS A 62 -4.23 -0.68 28.69
CA HIS A 62 -4.58 -1.98 28.11
C HIS A 62 -3.42 -2.64 27.36
N GLY A 63 -2.40 -1.86 26.96
CA GLY A 63 -1.25 -2.37 26.20
C GLY A 63 -1.61 -2.85 24.80
N VAL A 64 -0.85 -3.83 24.32
CA VAL A 64 -1.04 -4.42 22.98
C VAL A 64 -2.21 -5.39 23.00
N VAL A 65 -3.33 -4.97 22.42
CA VAL A 65 -4.55 -5.77 22.29
C VAL A 65 -4.60 -6.48 20.93
N GLU A 66 -5.52 -7.45 20.78
CA GLU A 66 -5.80 -8.19 19.55
C GLU A 66 -5.90 -7.28 18.33
N GLN A 67 -6.63 -6.17 18.44
CA GLN A 67 -6.80 -5.20 17.36
C GLN A 67 -5.47 -4.56 16.91
N THR A 68 -4.54 -4.31 17.85
CA THR A 68 -3.20 -3.80 17.53
C THR A 68 -2.43 -4.82 16.70
N ARG A 69 -2.50 -6.10 17.07
CA ARG A 69 -1.85 -7.20 16.31
C ARG A 69 -2.40 -7.31 14.91
N ARG A 70 -3.73 -7.24 14.76
CA ARG A 70 -4.42 -7.25 13.46
C ARG A 70 -3.94 -6.10 12.55
N HIS A 71 -3.87 -4.88 13.07
CA HIS A 71 -3.40 -3.73 12.29
C HIS A 71 -1.93 -3.85 11.90
N LEU A 72 -1.08 -4.40 12.78
CA LEU A 72 0.32 -4.68 12.44
C LEU A 72 0.44 -5.72 11.32
N ASN A 73 -0.33 -6.81 11.38
CA ASN A 73 -0.37 -7.81 10.30
C ASN A 73 -0.79 -7.19 8.97
N VAL A 74 -1.84 -6.36 8.97
CA VAL A 74 -2.28 -5.64 7.77
C VAL A 74 -1.18 -4.72 7.24
N ALA A 75 -0.52 -3.95 8.12
CA ALA A 75 0.58 -3.08 7.72
C ALA A 75 1.75 -3.87 7.09
N ALA A 76 2.11 -5.01 7.69
CA ALA A 76 3.14 -5.90 7.17
C ALA A 76 2.77 -6.46 5.77
N LEU A 77 1.56 -6.99 5.61
CA LEU A 77 1.06 -7.51 4.33
C LEU A 77 1.04 -6.44 3.22
N LEU A 78 0.71 -5.21 3.57
CA LEU A 78 0.75 -4.07 2.64
C LEU A 78 2.17 -3.50 2.43
N GLY A 79 3.17 -4.08 3.09
CA GLY A 79 4.56 -3.64 2.97
C GLY A 79 4.84 -2.26 3.55
N VAL A 80 4.03 -1.80 4.52
CA VAL A 80 4.30 -0.55 5.23
C VAL A 80 5.49 -0.77 6.16
N ARG A 81 6.56 0.00 5.97
CA ARG A 81 7.81 -0.17 6.72
C ARG A 81 7.91 0.66 7.96
N HIS A 82 7.36 1.87 7.91
CA HIS A 82 7.44 2.82 9.00
C HIS A 82 6.16 2.74 9.84
N VAL A 83 6.28 2.15 11.01
CA VAL A 83 5.18 2.04 11.96
C VAL A 83 5.53 2.79 13.24
N VAL A 84 4.72 3.77 13.57
CA VAL A 84 4.82 4.52 14.82
C VAL A 84 3.76 4.00 15.78
N LEU A 85 4.16 3.53 16.94
CA LEU A 85 3.24 3.21 18.02
C LEU A 85 3.14 4.40 18.99
N ALA A 86 2.00 5.05 19.04
CA ALA A 86 1.69 6.09 20.00
C ALA A 86 0.99 5.45 21.21
N VAL A 87 1.73 5.31 22.32
CA VAL A 87 1.22 4.81 23.59
C VAL A 87 0.51 5.96 24.29
N ASN A 88 -0.80 6.06 24.01
CA ASN A 88 -1.63 7.18 24.43
C ASN A 88 -2.23 6.97 25.82
N LYS A 89 -2.68 8.06 26.42
CA LYS A 89 -3.23 8.10 27.79
C LYS A 89 -2.22 7.69 28.85
N ILE A 90 -0.96 7.97 28.61
CA ILE A 90 0.13 7.68 29.58
C ILE A 90 -0.10 8.43 30.91
N ASP A 91 -0.82 9.54 30.87
CA ASP A 91 -1.24 10.30 32.03
C ASP A 91 -2.23 9.55 32.94
N LEU A 92 -2.94 8.53 32.42
CA LEU A 92 -3.86 7.70 33.20
C LEU A 92 -3.16 6.50 33.89
N VAL A 93 -1.87 6.32 33.65
CA VAL A 93 -1.00 5.37 34.34
C VAL A 93 0.16 6.10 35.04
N ASP A 94 -0.10 7.34 35.46
CA ASP A 94 0.83 8.18 36.24
C ASP A 94 2.20 8.37 35.55
N TYR A 95 2.26 8.37 34.22
CA TYR A 95 3.49 8.49 33.42
C TYR A 95 4.54 7.42 33.72
N ASP A 96 4.11 6.23 34.14
CA ASP A 96 4.98 5.13 34.55
C ASP A 96 5.86 4.65 33.40
N GLU A 97 7.18 4.74 33.57
CA GLU A 97 8.17 4.28 32.60
C GLU A 97 8.07 2.75 32.36
N GLN A 98 7.84 1.96 33.42
CA GLN A 98 7.82 0.50 33.30
C GLN A 98 6.65 0.04 32.43
N VAL A 99 5.49 0.64 32.61
CA VAL A 99 4.31 0.38 31.74
C VAL A 99 4.63 0.64 30.27
N PHE A 100 5.30 1.75 30.00
CA PHE A 100 5.73 2.07 28.62
C PHE A 100 6.73 1.05 28.07
N ARG A 101 7.75 0.67 28.87
CA ARG A 101 8.80 -0.29 28.44
C ARG A 101 8.24 -1.68 28.18
N ASP A 102 7.30 -2.12 28.95
CA ASP A 102 6.64 -3.43 28.77
C ASP A 102 5.87 -3.44 27.44
N ILE A 103 5.11 -2.38 27.15
CA ILE A 103 4.37 -2.23 25.90
C ILE A 103 5.32 -2.13 24.69
N GLU A 104 6.38 -1.33 24.80
CA GLU A 104 7.41 -1.18 23.76
C GLU A 104 8.06 -2.53 23.45
N SER A 105 8.42 -3.31 24.48
CA SER A 105 9.02 -4.63 24.32
C SER A 105 8.08 -5.61 23.62
N GLU A 106 6.82 -5.70 24.02
CA GLU A 106 5.83 -6.58 23.41
C GLU A 106 5.58 -6.18 21.93
N PHE A 107 5.39 -4.91 21.67
CA PHE A 107 5.22 -4.40 20.32
C PHE A 107 6.39 -4.73 19.40
N ASN A 108 7.62 -4.48 19.85
CA ASN A 108 8.82 -4.74 19.05
C ASN A 108 9.02 -6.24 18.77
N GLN A 109 8.63 -7.14 19.69
CA GLN A 109 8.65 -8.59 19.44
C GLN A 109 7.68 -8.98 18.32
N ILE A 110 6.50 -8.38 18.29
CA ILE A 110 5.51 -8.65 17.24
C ILE A 110 6.00 -8.07 15.90
N ALA A 111 6.46 -6.82 15.88
CA ALA A 111 6.99 -6.15 14.69
C ALA A 111 8.15 -6.94 14.06
N THR A 112 9.07 -7.44 14.89
CA THR A 112 10.19 -8.29 14.43
C THR A 112 9.72 -9.56 13.76
N ARG A 113 8.71 -10.26 14.33
CA ARG A 113 8.13 -11.47 13.71
C ARG A 113 7.45 -11.19 12.39
N LEU A 114 6.92 -9.99 12.20
CA LEU A 114 6.26 -9.52 10.98
C LEU A 114 7.23 -8.85 10.00
N GLU A 115 8.53 -8.88 10.27
CA GLU A 115 9.59 -8.27 9.44
C GLU A 115 9.39 -6.76 9.23
N ILE A 116 8.70 -6.08 10.15
CA ILE A 116 8.60 -4.62 10.16
C ILE A 116 9.89 -4.07 10.75
N THR A 117 10.72 -3.46 9.91
CA THR A 117 12.11 -3.11 10.27
C THR A 117 12.28 -1.72 10.86
N ASP A 118 11.30 -0.85 10.67
CA ASP A 118 11.40 0.55 11.11
C ASP A 118 10.20 0.90 12.01
N THR A 119 10.43 0.80 13.30
CA THR A 119 9.43 1.09 14.32
C THR A 119 9.90 2.19 15.25
N THR A 120 8.97 3.06 15.65
CA THR A 120 9.20 4.06 16.68
C THR A 120 8.05 3.99 17.68
N VAL A 121 8.37 3.95 18.97
CA VAL A 121 7.38 3.92 20.04
C VAL A 121 7.47 5.23 20.82
N VAL A 122 6.33 5.94 20.95
CA VAL A 122 6.27 7.25 21.58
C VAL A 122 5.20 7.24 22.68
N PRO A 123 5.55 7.53 23.95
CA PRO A 123 4.56 7.72 25.00
C PRO A 123 3.91 9.10 24.85
N ILE A 124 2.59 9.14 24.76
CA ILE A 124 1.86 10.40 24.56
C ILE A 124 0.67 10.55 25.53
N SER A 125 0.32 11.79 25.82
CA SER A 125 -1.02 12.16 26.24
C SER A 125 -1.63 13.08 25.19
N ALA A 126 -2.47 12.53 24.31
CA ALA A 126 -3.14 13.33 23.28
C ALA A 126 -4.03 14.43 23.88
N LEU A 127 -4.58 14.20 25.08
CA LEU A 127 -5.41 15.17 25.79
C LEU A 127 -4.59 16.37 26.29
N LYS A 128 -3.38 16.12 26.81
CA LYS A 128 -2.50 17.14 27.38
C LYS A 128 -1.48 17.70 26.37
N GLY A 129 -1.31 17.02 25.23
CA GLY A 129 -0.34 17.36 24.19
C GLY A 129 1.06 16.81 24.42
N ASP A 130 1.28 16.03 25.49
CA ASP A 130 2.61 15.47 25.83
C ASP A 130 3.17 14.60 24.69
N ASN A 131 4.36 14.91 24.20
CA ASN A 131 5.10 14.24 23.13
C ASN A 131 4.34 14.12 21.79
N VAL A 132 3.28 14.91 21.58
CA VAL A 132 2.61 14.98 20.27
C VAL A 132 3.36 15.94 19.35
N VAL A 133 3.45 17.21 19.71
CA VAL A 133 4.19 18.28 19.00
C VAL A 133 5.42 18.67 19.81
N GLU A 134 5.22 18.96 21.09
CA GLU A 134 6.27 19.37 22.02
C GLU A 134 6.60 18.23 22.98
N ARG A 135 7.85 18.22 23.46
CA ARG A 135 8.30 17.23 24.43
C ARG A 135 7.64 17.46 25.77
N SER A 136 7.23 16.37 26.41
CA SER A 136 6.67 16.42 27.76
C SER A 136 7.75 16.83 28.77
N THR A 137 7.36 17.67 29.69
CA THR A 137 8.19 18.01 30.88
C THR A 137 7.96 17.05 32.05
N THR A 138 6.95 16.17 31.96
CA THR A 138 6.62 15.20 33.00
C THR A 138 7.33 13.86 32.81
N MET A 139 7.70 13.51 31.57
CA MET A 139 8.38 12.27 31.22
C MET A 139 9.88 12.51 30.97
N GLU A 140 10.65 12.89 31.98
CA GLU A 140 12.10 13.13 31.86
C GLU A 140 12.87 11.86 31.43
N TRP A 141 12.33 10.67 31.72
CA TRP A 141 12.89 9.39 31.32
C TRP A 141 12.79 9.11 29.81
N TYR A 142 11.88 9.80 29.10
CA TYR A 142 11.73 9.64 27.66
C TYR A 142 12.56 10.69 26.91
N THR A 143 13.62 10.24 26.26
CA THR A 143 14.53 11.09 25.47
C THR A 143 14.32 10.97 23.96
N GLY A 144 13.36 10.16 23.53
CA GLY A 144 13.04 9.93 22.12
C GLY A 144 12.34 11.13 21.46
N PRO A 145 12.01 11.00 20.16
CA PRO A 145 11.33 12.04 19.40
C PRO A 145 9.84 12.17 19.78
N THR A 146 9.25 13.33 19.51
CA THR A 146 7.79 13.50 19.50
C THR A 146 7.17 12.85 18.26
N VAL A 147 5.85 12.64 18.26
CA VAL A 147 5.16 12.12 17.08
C VAL A 147 5.40 13.00 15.85
N LEU A 148 5.34 14.33 16.01
CA LEU A 148 5.59 15.26 14.91
C LEU A 148 7.04 15.18 14.41
N GLU A 149 8.02 15.12 15.32
CA GLU A 149 9.44 14.96 14.95
C GLU A 149 9.67 13.68 14.13
N VAL A 150 9.02 12.55 14.51
CA VAL A 150 9.08 11.30 13.74
C VAL A 150 8.51 11.53 12.34
N LEU A 151 7.30 12.05 12.24
CA LEU A 151 6.65 12.27 10.96
C LEU A 151 7.42 13.21 10.03
N GLU A 152 8.10 14.21 10.57
CA GLU A 152 8.94 15.14 9.81
C GLU A 152 10.25 14.52 9.31
N THR A 153 10.79 13.54 10.03
CA THR A 153 12.15 13.01 9.79
C THR A 153 12.15 11.61 9.18
N VAL A 154 11.04 10.83 9.33
CA VAL A 154 10.97 9.51 8.75
C VAL A 154 11.26 9.55 7.25
N PRO A 155 12.20 8.71 6.76
CA PRO A 155 12.48 8.66 5.33
C PRO A 155 11.28 8.06 4.60
N VAL A 156 10.50 8.90 3.95
CA VAL A 156 9.45 8.43 3.04
C VAL A 156 10.13 7.93 1.76
N ALA A 157 10.44 6.64 1.75
CA ALA A 157 11.08 6.02 0.62
C ALA A 157 10.12 6.02 -0.59
N THR A 158 10.33 6.96 -1.50
CA THR A 158 9.99 6.78 -2.92
C THR A 158 10.86 5.68 -3.52
N GLY A 159 12.01 5.41 -2.91
CA GLY A 159 13.19 4.75 -3.41
C GLY A 159 13.10 3.26 -3.77
N ARG A 160 12.07 2.50 -3.36
CA ARG A 160 12.06 1.06 -3.70
C ARG A 160 11.50 0.75 -5.07
N ALA A 161 10.55 1.54 -5.53
CA ALA A 161 10.06 1.39 -6.88
C ALA A 161 11.11 1.88 -7.90
N ASP A 162 11.96 2.83 -7.49
CA ASP A 162 13.08 3.33 -8.29
C ASP A 162 14.22 2.30 -8.42
N GLU A 163 14.39 1.43 -7.41
CA GLU A 163 15.37 0.34 -7.43
C GLU A 163 14.92 -0.88 -8.25
N LEU A 164 13.62 -0.97 -8.56
CA LEU A 164 13.10 -2.03 -9.41
C LEU A 164 13.40 -1.76 -10.88
N ASP A 165 13.37 -2.81 -11.68
CA ASP A 165 13.44 -2.69 -13.12
C ASP A 165 12.26 -1.91 -13.70
N PHE A 166 12.44 -1.25 -14.84
CA PHE A 166 11.43 -0.38 -15.44
C PHE A 166 10.12 -1.11 -15.71
N ARG A 167 8.99 -0.51 -15.28
CA ARG A 167 7.62 -0.97 -15.50
C ARG A 167 6.72 0.17 -15.91
N PHE A 168 6.14 0.05 -17.12
CA PHE A 168 5.27 1.06 -17.68
C PHE A 168 4.03 0.43 -18.32
N PRO A 169 2.93 0.27 -17.57
CA PRO A 169 1.66 -0.20 -18.13
C PRO A 169 1.03 0.88 -18.99
N ILE A 170 0.76 0.55 -20.23
CA ILE A 170 0.13 1.45 -21.21
C ILE A 170 -1.32 1.70 -20.79
N GLN A 171 -1.68 2.95 -20.60
CA GLN A 171 -3.02 3.38 -20.23
C GLN A 171 -3.81 3.89 -21.43
N TYR A 172 -3.12 4.50 -22.40
CA TYR A 172 -3.73 5.05 -23.58
C TYR A 172 -2.73 5.10 -24.74
N VAL A 173 -3.21 4.87 -25.96
CA VAL A 173 -2.41 5.02 -27.18
C VAL A 173 -2.87 6.27 -27.91
N ILE A 174 -1.95 7.21 -28.11
CA ILE A 174 -2.19 8.45 -28.82
C ILE A 174 -1.80 8.24 -30.28
N ARG A 175 -2.72 8.47 -31.19
CA ARG A 175 -2.47 8.50 -32.65
C ARG A 175 -3.01 9.78 -33.22
N GLU A 176 -2.18 10.51 -33.90
CA GLU A 176 -2.57 11.72 -34.57
C GLU A 176 -2.73 11.44 -36.09
N HIS A 177 -3.93 11.60 -36.61
CA HIS A 177 -4.20 11.25 -38.01
C HIS A 177 -3.52 12.20 -39.05
N ALA A 178 -3.05 13.34 -38.56
CA ALA A 178 -2.39 14.35 -39.42
C ALA A 178 -0.85 14.26 -39.41
N SER A 179 -0.29 13.44 -38.55
CA SER A 179 1.14 13.19 -38.40
C SER A 179 1.39 11.71 -38.13
N ASP A 180 2.62 11.26 -38.32
CA ASP A 180 3.01 9.89 -37.95
C ASP A 180 3.23 9.72 -36.43
N TYR A 181 2.67 10.62 -35.59
CA TYR A 181 2.81 10.57 -34.15
C TYR A 181 2.07 9.38 -33.57
N ARG A 182 2.83 8.54 -32.89
CA ARG A 182 2.32 7.38 -32.16
C ARG A 182 2.94 7.33 -30.76
N GLY A 183 2.18 7.77 -29.76
CA GLY A 183 2.62 7.84 -28.37
C GLY A 183 1.90 6.83 -27.48
N TYR A 184 2.64 6.23 -26.56
CA TYR A 184 2.13 5.31 -25.54
C TYR A 184 2.11 6.01 -24.21
N ALA A 185 0.92 6.43 -23.76
CA ALA A 185 0.75 7.20 -22.53
C ALA A 185 0.50 6.27 -21.33
N GLY A 186 1.13 6.58 -20.21
CA GLY A 186 1.01 5.83 -18.98
C GLY A 186 1.70 6.51 -17.80
N ARG A 187 1.81 5.77 -16.70
CA ARG A 187 2.57 6.19 -15.53
C ARG A 187 3.69 5.19 -15.27
N VAL A 188 4.89 5.68 -15.07
CA VAL A 188 6.03 4.83 -14.65
C VAL A 188 5.70 4.26 -13.28
N LYS A 189 5.60 2.94 -13.18
CA LYS A 189 5.25 2.22 -11.95
C LYS A 189 6.48 1.84 -11.14
N ALA A 190 7.58 1.54 -11.83
CA ALA A 190 8.84 1.19 -11.21
C ALA A 190 10.00 1.55 -12.14
N GLY A 191 11.16 1.76 -11.56
CA GLY A 191 12.40 2.08 -12.26
C GLY A 191 12.40 3.44 -12.93
N SER A 192 13.31 3.60 -13.86
CA SER A 192 13.45 4.80 -14.69
C SER A 192 13.72 4.41 -16.13
N ILE A 193 13.50 5.36 -17.05
CA ILE A 193 13.74 5.21 -18.48
C ILE A 193 14.28 6.52 -19.04
N SER A 194 15.20 6.43 -19.99
CA SER A 194 15.79 7.56 -20.71
C SER A 194 15.59 7.42 -22.21
N VAL A 195 15.63 8.53 -22.89
CA VAL A 195 15.70 8.51 -24.38
C VAL A 195 16.95 7.76 -24.81
N GLY A 196 16.77 6.79 -25.71
CA GLY A 196 17.83 5.88 -26.18
C GLY A 196 17.84 4.52 -25.48
N ASP A 197 17.10 4.36 -24.37
CA ASP A 197 17.01 3.07 -23.69
C ASP A 197 16.15 2.06 -24.45
N GLU A 198 16.47 0.77 -24.30
CA GLU A 198 15.66 -0.32 -24.84
C GLU A 198 14.55 -0.73 -23.86
N VAL A 199 13.37 -0.95 -24.38
CA VAL A 199 12.22 -1.53 -23.65
C VAL A 199 11.82 -2.87 -24.25
N ARG A 200 11.44 -3.81 -23.39
CA ARG A 200 10.85 -5.08 -23.79
C ARG A 200 9.36 -4.96 -24.01
N LEU A 201 8.91 -5.47 -25.14
CA LEU A 201 7.51 -5.51 -25.57
C LEU A 201 6.82 -6.79 -25.07
N PRO A 202 5.48 -6.87 -25.07
CA PRO A 202 4.72 -8.07 -24.66
C PRO A 202 5.17 -9.34 -25.37
N GLU A 203 5.53 -9.26 -26.65
CA GLU A 203 5.95 -10.39 -27.49
C GLU A 203 7.42 -10.80 -27.28
N GLY A 204 8.13 -10.17 -26.34
CA GLY A 204 9.56 -10.46 -26.05
C GLY A 204 10.55 -9.73 -26.96
N ARG A 205 10.09 -9.02 -28.01
CA ARG A 205 10.94 -8.13 -28.81
C ARG A 205 11.36 -6.91 -27.98
N THR A 206 12.35 -6.18 -28.44
CA THR A 206 12.77 -4.88 -27.89
C THR A 206 12.49 -3.77 -28.88
N SER A 207 12.32 -2.57 -28.37
CA SER A 207 12.32 -1.32 -29.15
C SER A 207 13.04 -0.25 -28.35
N THR A 208 13.49 0.81 -29.03
CA THR A 208 14.20 1.92 -28.38
C THR A 208 13.25 3.09 -28.14
N VAL A 209 13.36 3.72 -26.97
CA VAL A 209 12.63 4.96 -26.66
C VAL A 209 13.28 6.11 -27.41
N THR A 210 12.55 6.74 -28.31
CA THR A 210 13.05 7.87 -29.13
C THR A 210 12.68 9.23 -28.56
N GLN A 211 11.60 9.30 -27.78
CA GLN A 211 11.15 10.53 -27.16
C GLN A 211 10.30 10.23 -25.93
N ILE A 212 10.38 11.13 -24.95
CA ILE A 212 9.55 11.12 -23.73
C ILE A 212 8.85 12.47 -23.65
N ASP A 213 7.52 12.47 -23.74
CA ASP A 213 6.71 13.68 -23.62
C ASP A 213 6.07 13.75 -22.23
N THR A 214 6.15 14.91 -21.60
CA THR A 214 5.49 15.24 -20.33
C THR A 214 4.48 16.36 -20.53
N ALA A 215 3.72 16.70 -19.49
CA ALA A 215 2.82 17.86 -19.53
C ALA A 215 3.55 19.20 -19.75
N ASP A 216 4.83 19.27 -19.37
CA ASP A 216 5.67 20.46 -19.45
C ASP A 216 6.54 20.47 -20.73
N GLY A 217 6.42 19.45 -21.58
CA GLY A 217 7.18 19.30 -22.83
C GLY A 217 8.04 18.04 -22.84
N PRO A 218 8.94 17.91 -23.86
CA PRO A 218 9.85 16.79 -23.95
C PRO A 218 10.83 16.72 -22.77
N ALA A 219 11.15 15.49 -22.35
CA ALA A 219 12.11 15.20 -21.28
C ALA A 219 13.14 14.16 -21.76
N ASP A 220 14.34 14.18 -21.15
CA ASP A 220 15.38 13.21 -21.45
C ASP A 220 15.16 11.88 -20.70
N SER A 221 14.46 11.91 -19.58
CA SER A 221 14.18 10.74 -18.75
C SER A 221 12.89 10.86 -17.97
N ALA A 222 12.37 9.73 -17.50
CA ALA A 222 11.23 9.64 -16.58
C ALA A 222 11.50 8.57 -15.53
N ALA A 223 10.99 8.78 -14.31
CA ALA A 223 11.17 7.90 -13.16
C ALA A 223 9.83 7.49 -12.56
N THR A 224 9.88 6.58 -11.58
CA THR A 224 8.71 6.12 -10.84
C THR A 224 7.82 7.27 -10.39
N GLY A 225 6.55 7.17 -10.78
CA GLY A 225 5.53 8.18 -10.43
C GLY A 225 5.23 9.17 -11.55
N ASP A 226 6.11 9.33 -12.52
CA ASP A 226 5.91 10.25 -13.63
C ASP A 226 4.83 9.74 -14.59
N SER A 227 4.00 10.66 -15.05
CA SER A 227 2.99 10.41 -16.08
C SER A 227 3.52 10.98 -17.40
N VAL A 228 3.81 10.08 -18.34
CA VAL A 228 4.51 10.43 -19.58
C VAL A 228 3.91 9.71 -20.79
N THR A 229 4.28 10.19 -21.98
CA THR A 229 4.05 9.50 -23.25
C THR A 229 5.39 9.09 -23.84
N LEU A 230 5.55 7.80 -24.11
CA LEU A 230 6.74 7.24 -24.72
C LEU A 230 6.52 7.07 -26.23
N LEU A 231 7.49 7.48 -27.04
CA LEU A 231 7.56 7.18 -28.46
C LEU A 231 8.66 6.15 -28.68
N LEU A 232 8.39 5.17 -29.53
CA LEU A 232 9.30 4.07 -29.84
C LEU A 232 9.80 4.17 -31.26
N ALA A 233 11.01 3.64 -31.47
CA ALA A 233 11.65 3.63 -32.80
C ALA A 233 10.92 2.75 -33.81
N ASP A 234 10.29 1.68 -33.34
CA ASP A 234 9.61 0.71 -34.19
C ASP A 234 8.09 1.00 -34.21
N ASP A 235 7.47 0.75 -35.34
CA ASP A 235 6.01 0.73 -35.45
C ASP A 235 5.47 -0.59 -34.91
N VAL A 236 5.07 -0.58 -33.63
CA VAL A 236 4.62 -1.75 -32.89
C VAL A 236 3.14 -1.62 -32.53
N ASP A 237 2.42 -2.74 -32.62
CA ASP A 237 0.99 -2.77 -32.27
C ASP A 237 0.81 -3.05 -30.79
N LEU A 238 0.76 -1.98 -30.00
CA LEU A 238 0.54 -2.02 -28.56
C LEU A 238 -0.81 -1.40 -28.22
N ALA A 239 -1.43 -1.89 -27.18
CA ALA A 239 -2.74 -1.47 -26.73
C ALA A 239 -2.75 -1.11 -25.23
N ARG A 240 -3.84 -0.51 -24.80
CA ARG A 240 -4.10 -0.35 -23.36
C ARG A 240 -4.08 -1.70 -22.67
N GLY A 241 -3.31 -1.84 -21.62
CA GLY A 241 -3.12 -3.09 -20.86
C GLY A 241 -1.76 -3.73 -21.09
N ASP A 242 -1.10 -3.43 -22.19
CA ASP A 242 0.26 -3.91 -22.44
C ASP A 242 1.25 -3.28 -21.47
N LEU A 243 2.31 -4.03 -21.16
CA LEU A 243 3.40 -3.61 -20.30
C LEU A 243 4.68 -3.41 -21.10
N LEU A 244 5.21 -2.20 -21.12
CA LEU A 244 6.61 -1.97 -21.46
C LEU A 244 7.46 -2.18 -20.21
N ALA A 245 8.54 -2.93 -20.36
CA ALA A 245 9.39 -3.30 -19.23
C ALA A 245 10.87 -3.14 -19.59
N GLY A 246 11.70 -3.06 -18.56
CA GLY A 246 13.14 -3.18 -18.70
C GLY A 246 13.58 -4.63 -18.99
N PRO A 247 14.88 -4.93 -18.86
CA PRO A 247 15.45 -6.25 -19.20
C PRO A 247 14.79 -7.43 -18.48
N GLN A 248 14.34 -7.23 -17.24
CA GLN A 248 13.73 -8.26 -16.39
C GLN A 248 12.20 -8.25 -16.49
N ARG A 249 11.65 -8.33 -17.69
CA ARG A 249 10.22 -8.40 -17.89
C ARG A 249 9.62 -9.66 -17.24
N PRO A 250 8.53 -9.56 -16.44
CA PRO A 250 7.86 -10.71 -15.86
C PRO A 250 7.37 -11.68 -16.94
N ALA A 251 7.48 -12.98 -16.66
CA ALA A 251 6.89 -13.99 -17.52
C ALA A 251 5.36 -13.91 -17.46
N ALA A 252 4.72 -14.04 -18.60
CA ALA A 252 3.27 -14.06 -18.66
C ALA A 252 2.74 -15.41 -18.16
N THR A 253 1.70 -15.37 -17.31
CA THR A 253 1.04 -16.54 -16.74
C THR A 253 -0.48 -16.41 -16.78
N ARG A 254 -1.17 -17.54 -16.74
CA ARG A 254 -2.63 -17.61 -16.58
C ARG A 254 -3.06 -18.11 -15.21
N GLU A 255 -2.12 -18.55 -14.39
CA GLU A 255 -2.40 -19.04 -13.05
C GLU A 255 -1.33 -18.54 -12.08
N PHE A 256 -1.77 -18.06 -10.94
CA PHE A 256 -0.90 -17.57 -9.89
C PHE A 256 -1.60 -17.60 -8.54
N ASP A 257 -0.80 -17.68 -7.48
CA ASP A 257 -1.25 -17.56 -6.11
C ASP A 257 -1.21 -16.11 -5.65
N ALA A 258 -2.17 -15.73 -4.82
CA ALA A 258 -2.30 -14.36 -4.37
C ALA A 258 -2.87 -14.25 -2.96
N THR A 259 -2.48 -13.20 -2.26
CA THR A 259 -3.14 -12.79 -1.01
C THR A 259 -4.21 -11.74 -1.33
N VAL A 260 -5.42 -11.97 -0.85
CA VAL A 260 -6.57 -11.07 -1.06
C VAL A 260 -7.18 -10.66 0.26
N VAL A 261 -7.83 -9.50 0.24
CA VAL A 261 -8.65 -8.99 1.36
C VAL A 261 -10.09 -8.90 0.86
N GLY A 262 -11.02 -9.51 1.59
CA GLY A 262 -12.46 -9.40 1.34
C GLY A 262 -12.96 -7.98 1.63
N LEU A 263 -13.35 -7.24 0.58
CA LEU A 263 -13.80 -5.85 0.70
C LEU A 263 -15.31 -5.68 0.55
N THR A 264 -16.02 -6.74 0.19
CA THR A 264 -17.47 -6.71 -0.09
C THR A 264 -18.23 -7.65 0.84
N GLU A 265 -19.53 -7.41 1.00
CA GLU A 265 -20.41 -8.28 1.79
C GLU A 265 -20.63 -9.66 1.15
N LYS A 266 -20.35 -9.78 -0.14
CA LYS A 266 -20.49 -11.02 -0.88
C LYS A 266 -19.20 -11.81 -0.81
N ASP A 267 -19.27 -13.01 -0.27
CA ASP A 267 -18.15 -13.93 -0.17
C ASP A 267 -17.52 -14.25 -1.53
N ILE A 268 -16.21 -14.37 -1.55
CA ILE A 268 -15.46 -14.91 -2.69
C ILE A 268 -15.35 -16.43 -2.52
N LYS A 269 -15.80 -17.20 -3.52
CA LYS A 269 -15.87 -18.67 -3.46
C LYS A 269 -15.05 -19.33 -4.57
N PRO A 270 -14.51 -20.54 -4.33
CA PRO A 270 -13.93 -21.34 -5.39
C PRO A 270 -14.93 -21.54 -6.55
N GLY A 271 -14.43 -21.48 -7.78
CA GLY A 271 -15.24 -21.58 -9.00
C GLY A 271 -15.89 -20.27 -9.45
N GLN A 272 -15.91 -19.23 -8.64
CA GLN A 272 -16.51 -17.95 -8.97
C GLN A 272 -15.76 -17.27 -10.12
N MET A 273 -16.54 -16.71 -11.06
CA MET A 273 -16.03 -15.90 -12.17
C MET A 273 -16.12 -14.43 -11.81
N LEU A 274 -15.00 -13.74 -11.89
CA LEU A 274 -14.83 -12.33 -11.58
C LEU A 274 -14.09 -11.63 -12.72
N LYS A 275 -13.97 -10.31 -12.64
CA LYS A 275 -13.01 -9.55 -13.43
C LYS A 275 -11.77 -9.26 -12.57
N LEU A 276 -10.62 -9.37 -13.17
CA LEU A 276 -9.36 -9.01 -12.54
C LEU A 276 -8.77 -7.81 -13.25
N ARG A 277 -8.49 -6.76 -12.48
CA ARG A 277 -7.73 -5.60 -12.95
C ARG A 277 -6.30 -5.72 -12.45
N TYR A 278 -5.36 -5.86 -13.39
CA TYR A 278 -3.93 -5.85 -13.14
C TYR A 278 -3.29 -4.70 -13.93
N GLY A 279 -2.77 -3.70 -13.23
CA GLY A 279 -2.33 -2.47 -13.88
C GLY A 279 -3.47 -1.81 -14.68
N SER A 280 -3.29 -1.65 -15.99
CA SER A 280 -4.31 -1.13 -16.92
C SER A 280 -5.12 -2.22 -17.63
N SER A 281 -4.74 -3.50 -17.50
CA SER A 281 -5.45 -4.65 -18.05
C SER A 281 -6.70 -4.98 -17.23
N LEU A 282 -7.76 -5.42 -17.89
CA LEU A 282 -8.98 -5.94 -17.29
C LEU A 282 -9.35 -7.24 -17.98
N VAL A 283 -9.24 -8.36 -17.27
CA VAL A 283 -9.47 -9.70 -17.80
C VAL A 283 -10.50 -10.47 -16.98
N LYS A 284 -11.12 -11.50 -17.57
CA LYS A 284 -11.92 -12.45 -16.80
C LYS A 284 -10.99 -13.36 -15.99
N ALA A 285 -11.37 -13.61 -14.76
CA ALA A 285 -10.64 -14.47 -13.84
C ALA A 285 -11.59 -15.42 -13.12
N ARG A 286 -11.08 -16.60 -12.77
CA ARG A 286 -11.75 -17.59 -11.95
C ARG A 286 -10.96 -17.77 -10.67
N VAL A 287 -11.62 -17.80 -9.54
CA VAL A 287 -11.03 -18.26 -8.28
C VAL A 287 -10.92 -19.79 -8.37
N ALA A 288 -9.74 -20.32 -8.54
CA ALA A 288 -9.53 -21.76 -8.67
C ALA A 288 -9.66 -22.45 -7.31
N ALA A 289 -9.05 -21.87 -6.29
CA ALA A 289 -9.08 -22.36 -4.92
C ALA A 289 -9.00 -21.23 -3.91
N VAL A 290 -9.52 -21.44 -2.70
CA VAL A 290 -9.18 -20.71 -1.49
C VAL A 290 -8.37 -21.67 -0.65
N THR A 291 -7.06 -21.38 -0.45
CA THR A 291 -6.14 -22.34 0.17
C THR A 291 -6.09 -22.17 1.68
N ARG A 292 -6.09 -20.94 2.17
CA ARG A 292 -6.15 -20.65 3.60
C ARG A 292 -6.67 -19.24 3.87
N THR A 293 -7.26 -19.06 5.04
CA THR A 293 -7.54 -17.74 5.62
C THR A 293 -6.50 -17.44 6.68
N LEU A 294 -5.94 -16.24 6.67
CA LEU A 294 -4.95 -15.82 7.64
C LEU A 294 -5.61 -15.42 8.95
N ASP A 295 -5.16 -16.02 10.04
CA ASP A 295 -5.52 -15.57 11.38
C ASP A 295 -4.65 -14.37 11.77
N LEU A 296 -5.25 -13.19 11.74
CA LEU A 296 -4.58 -11.94 12.11
C LEU A 296 -4.33 -11.81 13.62
N ASP A 297 -4.95 -12.67 14.43
CA ASP A 297 -4.82 -12.67 15.88
C ASP A 297 -3.66 -13.55 16.32
N GLY A 298 -3.06 -14.32 15.39
CA GLY A 298 -1.84 -15.09 15.59
C GLY A 298 -2.04 -16.44 16.26
N VAL A 299 -3.26 -17.00 16.19
CA VAL A 299 -3.56 -18.29 16.84
C VAL A 299 -3.36 -19.46 15.87
N SER A 300 -3.91 -19.41 14.68
CA SER A 300 -3.65 -20.38 13.60
C SER A 300 -4.37 -20.01 12.31
N ASP A 301 -3.72 -20.23 11.17
CA ASP A 301 -4.37 -20.13 9.87
C ASP A 301 -5.43 -21.21 9.71
N VAL A 302 -6.56 -20.88 9.10
CA VAL A 302 -7.60 -21.86 8.76
C VAL A 302 -7.31 -22.37 7.36
N GLU A 303 -7.05 -23.66 7.23
CA GLU A 303 -6.78 -24.31 5.96
C GLU A 303 -8.06 -24.74 5.25
N GLY A 304 -8.09 -24.56 3.91
CA GLY A 304 -9.19 -24.99 3.05
C GLY A 304 -10.55 -24.35 3.37
N PRO A 305 -10.64 -23.03 3.63
CA PRO A 305 -11.91 -22.39 3.92
C PRO A 305 -12.83 -22.47 2.69
N GLU A 306 -14.16 -22.52 2.91
CA GLU A 306 -15.14 -22.59 1.83
C GLU A 306 -15.28 -21.26 1.06
N SER A 307 -14.91 -20.15 1.67
CA SER A 307 -15.01 -18.81 1.08
C SER A 307 -14.09 -17.81 1.79
N VAL A 308 -13.91 -16.65 1.17
CA VAL A 308 -13.32 -15.46 1.78
C VAL A 308 -14.45 -14.48 2.07
N ALA A 309 -14.74 -14.25 3.33
CA ALA A 309 -15.75 -13.30 3.77
C ALA A 309 -15.22 -11.85 3.79
N MET A 310 -16.11 -10.90 4.02
CA MET A 310 -15.71 -9.51 4.25
C MET A 310 -14.77 -9.39 5.46
N ASN A 311 -13.70 -8.65 5.30
CA ASN A 311 -12.61 -8.44 6.27
C ASN A 311 -11.65 -9.63 6.45
N ASP A 312 -11.88 -10.76 5.81
CA ASP A 312 -10.90 -11.84 5.79
C ASP A 312 -9.69 -11.46 4.93
N ILE A 313 -8.54 -11.99 5.32
CA ILE A 313 -7.34 -12.03 4.47
C ILE A 313 -7.06 -13.48 4.15
N ALA A 314 -6.97 -13.81 2.89
CA ALA A 314 -6.84 -15.20 2.44
C ALA A 314 -5.82 -15.35 1.32
N HIS A 315 -5.24 -16.55 1.24
CA HIS A 315 -4.49 -17.00 0.07
C HIS A 315 -5.43 -17.73 -0.88
N ILE A 316 -5.37 -17.35 -2.15
CA ILE A 316 -6.21 -17.93 -3.21
C ILE A 316 -5.36 -18.23 -4.43
N THR A 317 -5.78 -19.21 -5.22
CA THR A 317 -5.26 -19.46 -6.57
C THR A 317 -6.20 -18.85 -7.59
N ILE A 318 -5.68 -18.06 -8.50
CA ILE A 318 -6.44 -17.37 -9.55
C ILE A 318 -6.04 -17.92 -10.92
N GLN A 319 -7.05 -18.19 -11.76
CA GLN A 319 -6.88 -18.49 -13.19
C GLN A 319 -7.46 -17.37 -14.04
N THR A 320 -6.73 -16.87 -15.01
CA THR A 320 -7.14 -15.78 -15.91
C THR A 320 -7.39 -16.28 -17.33
N GLN A 321 -8.31 -15.63 -18.03
CA GLN A 321 -8.60 -15.97 -19.44
C GLN A 321 -7.43 -15.59 -20.37
N ALA A 322 -6.78 -14.48 -20.12
CA ALA A 322 -5.60 -14.02 -20.85
C ALA A 322 -4.35 -14.12 -19.97
N GLU A 323 -3.21 -14.30 -20.60
CA GLU A 323 -1.92 -14.23 -19.92
C GLU A 323 -1.64 -12.80 -19.40
N LEU A 324 -1.14 -12.71 -18.18
CA LEU A 324 -0.73 -11.46 -17.55
C LEU A 324 0.73 -11.56 -17.09
N PRO A 325 1.52 -10.49 -17.22
CA PRO A 325 2.87 -10.41 -16.69
C PRO A 325 2.84 -10.19 -15.17
N VAL A 326 2.41 -11.21 -14.45
CA VAL A 326 2.25 -11.15 -12.98
C VAL A 326 3.64 -11.25 -12.34
N GLU A 327 3.85 -10.42 -11.34
CA GLU A 327 5.06 -10.44 -10.52
C GLU A 327 4.70 -10.30 -9.03
N ASP A 328 5.66 -10.63 -8.17
CA ASP A 328 5.47 -10.56 -6.74
C ASP A 328 5.08 -9.14 -6.28
N TYR A 329 4.22 -9.09 -5.26
CA TYR A 329 3.85 -7.82 -4.65
C TYR A 329 5.08 -7.16 -4.03
N ALA A 330 5.47 -6.03 -4.57
CA ALA A 330 6.67 -5.32 -4.15
C ALA A 330 6.47 -3.80 -4.16
N ALA A 331 7.40 -3.11 -3.52
CA ALA A 331 7.44 -1.65 -3.44
C ALA A 331 6.07 -1.03 -3.08
N ARG A 332 5.39 -1.65 -2.12
CA ARG A 332 4.07 -1.23 -1.61
C ARG A 332 3.00 -1.15 -2.70
N GLY A 333 2.96 -2.16 -3.54
CA GLY A 333 2.00 -2.27 -4.62
C GLY A 333 2.32 -1.41 -5.84
N ALA A 334 3.55 -0.91 -5.99
CA ALA A 334 3.99 -0.37 -7.26
C ALA A 334 3.85 -1.44 -8.34
N VAL A 335 4.25 -2.68 -8.00
CA VAL A 335 4.07 -3.88 -8.83
C VAL A 335 3.36 -4.98 -8.04
N GLY A 336 2.76 -5.95 -8.73
CA GLY A 336 2.13 -7.13 -8.15
C GLY A 336 0.75 -6.90 -7.51
N ASN A 337 0.22 -5.69 -7.53
CA ASN A 337 -1.12 -5.42 -7.00
C ASN A 337 -2.22 -5.62 -8.05
N PHE A 338 -3.39 -6.05 -7.59
CA PHE A 338 -4.55 -6.24 -8.44
C PHE A 338 -5.86 -6.01 -7.66
N LEU A 339 -6.97 -5.94 -8.41
CA LEU A 339 -8.33 -5.90 -7.86
C LEU A 339 -9.16 -7.02 -8.49
N LEU A 340 -9.90 -7.75 -7.66
CA LEU A 340 -11.00 -8.61 -8.09
C LEU A 340 -12.31 -7.84 -8.03
N ILE A 341 -13.09 -7.90 -9.11
CA ILE A 341 -14.30 -7.10 -9.32
C ILE A 341 -15.42 -8.05 -9.73
N ASP A 342 -16.57 -7.96 -9.05
CA ASP A 342 -17.80 -8.72 -9.38
C ASP A 342 -18.52 -8.13 -10.61
#